data_dc86f23be424e16d367b5375a5838f63
#
_entry.id   dc86f23be424e16d367b5375a5838f63
#
_cell.length_a   1.000
_cell.length_b   1.000
_cell.length_c   1.000
_cell.angle_alpha   90.00
_cell.angle_beta   90.00
_cell.angle_gamma   90.00
#
_symmetry.space_group_name_H-M   'P 1'
#
loop_
_entity.id
_entity.type
_entity.pdbx_description
1 polymer ?
#
loop_
_entity_poly.entity_id
_entity_poly.type
_entity_poly.pdbx_seq_one_letter_code
_entity_poly.pdbx_strand_id
1 'polypeptide(L)'
;NLPYYNKFRTPMMALVIAQVVVPMIGLLGLHRFITLMAEDGLSAAGKQRVMKLTAVVSIVLVALMVVITMGTDFSAAETDKRIAEQGGMETVTKSKSLRSTMVWNDIFRSIMFMGALLFLIYMILKKQISALVTGLLVIGMVSFDMMGVSKRYLTDDNWEDKETEEAIMPSAVDNQIIANNKDGKRVIDYRGGINRTFNDNTAGAFHKNVGGYHPAKMSRYQDVMSYCISAVGPTGTGDIMNNHALDMLNCGYIIGLSQDQKSEIVAPRNTALGHAWFVDSVKEAATAKDALSDINFMDLKKNAVIEKADYSGKVEGGSKGLTLQSRVFSLDSAAGISQTYYSNDSIAYKSNNANAGLAVFSEIYYNEKNGAWKAFVDGKEAQALRVNYILRGVEVPAGNHEIVWVYQPSDRSTMLTIEVASSALILLLVAGSLLQLGMKKEEEAA
;
A
#
# COMPACT_ATOMS: atom_id res chain seq x y z
N ASN A 1 19.40 -0.78 2.73
CA ASN A 1 18.06 -1.25 3.08
C ASN A 1 17.40 -0.22 3.98
N LEU A 2 16.61 0.68 3.38
CA LEU A 2 15.80 1.63 4.15
C LEU A 2 14.70 0.86 4.88
N PRO A 3 14.46 1.15 6.18
CA PRO A 3 13.37 0.54 6.93
C PRO A 3 12.04 0.75 6.21
N TYR A 4 11.20 -0.30 6.16
CA TYR A 4 9.87 -0.31 5.52
C TYR A 4 9.82 -0.07 4.01
N TYR A 5 10.93 0.24 3.34
CA TYR A 5 10.94 0.49 1.90
C TYR A 5 10.47 -0.73 1.08
N ASN A 6 10.77 -1.93 1.57
CA ASN A 6 10.33 -3.20 0.98
C ASN A 6 8.82 -3.49 1.18
N LYS A 7 8.12 -2.68 1.98
CA LYS A 7 6.66 -2.81 2.16
C LYS A 7 5.87 -2.11 1.06
N PHE A 8 6.50 -1.21 0.31
CA PHE A 8 5.84 -0.52 -0.77
C PHE A 8 5.90 -1.35 -2.06
N ARG A 9 4.74 -1.54 -2.69
CA ARG A 9 4.62 -2.24 -3.98
C ARG A 9 5.33 -1.53 -5.13
N THR A 10 5.52 -0.22 -5.01
CA THR A 10 6.06 0.62 -6.07
C THR A 10 7.31 1.35 -5.59
N PRO A 11 8.50 0.72 -5.66
CA PRO A 11 9.78 1.35 -5.33
C PRO A 11 10.03 2.63 -6.15
N MET A 12 9.36 2.77 -7.28
CA MET A 12 9.45 3.95 -8.17
C MET A 12 8.97 5.26 -7.52
N MET A 13 8.25 5.21 -6.39
CA MET A 13 7.91 6.43 -5.65
C MET A 13 9.15 7.22 -5.20
N ALA A 14 10.31 6.58 -5.04
CA ALA A 14 11.57 7.28 -4.78
C ALA A 14 12.01 8.19 -5.93
N LEU A 15 11.53 7.96 -7.16
CA LEU A 15 11.81 8.83 -8.31
C LEU A 15 11.20 10.22 -8.17
N VAL A 16 10.21 10.42 -7.28
CA VAL A 16 9.66 11.75 -6.95
C VAL A 16 10.76 12.70 -6.50
N ILE A 17 11.74 12.22 -5.75
CA ILE A 17 12.89 13.04 -5.33
C ILE A 17 13.66 13.53 -6.56
N ALA A 18 13.96 12.64 -7.51
CA ALA A 18 14.65 13.01 -8.73
C ALA A 18 13.82 13.97 -9.60
N GLN A 19 12.49 13.74 -9.67
CA GLN A 19 11.56 14.60 -10.41
C GLN A 19 11.51 16.04 -9.87
N VAL A 20 11.79 16.26 -8.59
CA VAL A 20 11.86 17.60 -7.99
C VAL A 20 13.27 18.16 -8.08
N VAL A 21 14.29 17.38 -7.69
CA VAL A 21 15.68 17.86 -7.57
C VAL A 21 16.30 18.17 -8.93
N VAL A 22 16.06 17.34 -9.96
CA VAL A 22 16.66 17.55 -11.29
C VAL A 22 16.18 18.88 -11.93
N PRO A 23 14.87 19.20 -11.98
CA PRO A 23 14.40 20.49 -12.45
C PRO A 23 14.92 21.68 -11.62
N MET A 24 15.00 21.52 -10.28
CA MET A 24 15.57 22.59 -9.43
C MET A 24 17.03 22.91 -9.79
N ILE A 25 17.87 21.88 -9.95
CA ILE A 25 19.26 22.07 -10.39
C ILE A 25 19.30 22.72 -11.76
N GLY A 26 18.42 22.31 -12.68
CA GLY A 26 18.30 22.92 -14.01
C GLY A 26 17.96 24.42 -13.96
N LEU A 27 16.99 24.79 -13.12
CA LEU A 27 16.57 26.19 -12.92
C LEU A 27 17.67 27.02 -12.27
N LEU A 28 18.38 26.49 -11.26
CA LEU A 28 19.52 27.16 -10.65
C LEU A 28 20.65 27.37 -11.67
N GLY A 29 20.94 26.35 -12.48
CA GLY A 29 21.92 26.45 -13.57
C GLY A 29 21.54 27.50 -14.60
N LEU A 30 20.28 27.56 -15.02
CA LEU A 30 19.76 28.56 -15.95
C LEU A 30 19.85 29.98 -15.34
N HIS A 31 19.44 30.16 -14.08
CA HIS A 31 19.54 31.43 -13.39
C HIS A 31 21.00 31.91 -13.33
N ARG A 32 21.91 31.03 -12.90
CA ARG A 32 23.36 31.39 -12.86
C ARG A 32 23.92 31.74 -14.25
N PHE A 33 23.49 31.02 -15.27
CA PHE A 33 23.88 31.28 -16.66
C PHE A 33 23.38 32.65 -17.13
N ILE A 34 22.14 33.02 -16.86
CA ILE A 34 21.54 34.31 -17.20
C ILE A 34 22.31 35.44 -16.48
N THR A 35 22.61 35.28 -15.17
CA THR A 35 23.34 36.24 -14.38
C THR A 35 24.74 36.46 -14.94
N LEU A 36 25.50 35.40 -15.24
CA LEU A 36 26.83 35.50 -15.87
C LEU A 36 26.80 36.18 -17.22
N MET A 37 25.72 36.04 -17.97
CA MET A 37 25.54 36.71 -19.25
C MET A 37 25.21 38.21 -19.11
N ALA A 38 24.49 38.59 -18.03
CA ALA A 38 24.19 39.98 -17.71
C ALA A 38 25.45 40.74 -17.24
N GLU A 39 26.29 40.07 -16.45
CA GLU A 39 27.54 40.61 -15.90
C GLU A 39 28.72 40.63 -16.92
N ASP A 40 28.50 40.22 -18.19
CA ASP A 40 29.56 40.03 -19.21
C ASP A 40 30.68 39.07 -18.76
N GLY A 41 30.38 38.21 -17.76
CA GLY A 41 31.35 37.30 -17.12
C GLY A 41 31.82 36.14 -18.00
N LEU A 42 31.32 35.97 -19.23
CA LEU A 42 31.75 34.94 -20.16
C LEU A 42 32.52 35.52 -21.36
N SER A 43 33.75 35.08 -21.53
CA SER A 43 34.58 35.37 -22.70
C SER A 43 33.96 34.76 -23.99
N ALA A 44 34.39 35.22 -25.16
CA ALA A 44 33.94 34.63 -26.42
C ALA A 44 34.22 33.14 -26.54
N ALA A 45 35.35 32.66 -26.02
CA ALA A 45 35.71 31.25 -25.93
C ALA A 45 34.77 30.49 -24.98
N GLY A 46 34.42 31.12 -23.83
CA GLY A 46 33.46 30.56 -22.86
C GLY A 46 32.06 30.37 -23.46
N LYS A 47 31.55 31.39 -24.18
CA LYS A 47 30.26 31.31 -24.90
C LYS A 47 30.23 30.16 -25.93
N GLN A 48 31.30 30.02 -26.70
CA GLN A 48 31.45 28.94 -27.65
C GLN A 48 31.50 27.54 -26.98
N ARG A 49 32.19 27.45 -25.82
CA ARG A 49 32.30 26.21 -25.02
C ARG A 49 30.96 25.79 -24.46
N VAL A 50 30.16 26.72 -23.92
CA VAL A 50 28.79 26.44 -23.42
C VAL A 50 27.94 25.87 -24.54
N MET A 51 27.89 26.55 -25.72
CA MET A 51 27.10 26.06 -26.85
C MET A 51 27.54 24.69 -27.32
N LYS A 52 28.84 24.45 -27.49
CA LYS A 52 29.37 23.13 -27.87
C LYS A 52 29.02 22.05 -26.88
N LEU A 53 29.23 22.30 -25.58
CA LEU A 53 28.91 21.31 -24.53
C LEU A 53 27.43 20.96 -24.51
N THR A 54 26.56 21.95 -24.53
CA THR A 54 25.11 21.72 -24.54
C THR A 54 24.67 20.93 -25.77
N ALA A 55 25.20 21.28 -26.95
CA ALA A 55 24.91 20.55 -28.18
C ALA A 55 25.39 19.10 -28.12
N VAL A 56 26.63 18.87 -27.67
CA VAL A 56 27.19 17.51 -27.52
C VAL A 56 26.37 16.68 -26.54
N VAL A 57 26.06 17.24 -25.36
CA VAL A 57 25.24 16.54 -24.36
C VAL A 57 23.85 16.20 -24.92
N SER A 58 23.19 17.15 -25.59
CA SER A 58 21.90 16.91 -26.22
C SER A 58 21.96 15.80 -27.27
N ILE A 59 22.98 15.80 -28.14
CA ILE A 59 23.18 14.75 -29.17
C ILE A 59 23.40 13.39 -28.51
N VAL A 60 24.26 13.33 -27.47
CA VAL A 60 24.56 12.07 -26.76
C VAL A 60 23.30 11.50 -26.10
N LEU A 61 22.51 12.36 -25.44
CA LEU A 61 21.25 11.92 -24.82
C LEU A 61 20.25 11.39 -25.83
N VAL A 62 20.06 12.10 -26.98
CA VAL A 62 19.19 11.63 -28.05
C VAL A 62 19.69 10.31 -28.65
N ALA A 63 21.00 10.22 -28.93
CA ALA A 63 21.59 8.98 -29.45
C ALA A 63 21.39 7.81 -28.48
N LEU A 64 21.59 8.04 -27.18
CA LEU A 64 21.35 7.02 -26.16
C LEU A 64 19.89 6.57 -26.11
N MET A 65 18.94 7.50 -26.17
CA MET A 65 17.50 7.19 -26.23
C MET A 65 17.18 6.33 -27.47
N VAL A 66 17.68 6.71 -28.63
CA VAL A 66 17.45 5.96 -29.88
C VAL A 66 18.06 4.57 -29.80
N VAL A 67 19.32 4.43 -29.36
CA VAL A 67 20.02 3.13 -29.25
C VAL A 67 19.27 2.20 -28.28
N ILE A 68 18.87 2.69 -27.10
CA ILE A 68 18.09 1.91 -26.14
C ILE A 68 16.77 1.44 -26.78
N THR A 69 16.08 2.35 -27.45
CA THR A 69 14.78 2.06 -28.09
C THR A 69 14.91 1.01 -29.20
N MET A 70 15.96 1.11 -30.02
CA MET A 70 16.23 0.12 -31.08
C MET A 70 16.59 -1.27 -30.53
N GLY A 71 17.16 -1.34 -29.33
CA GLY A 71 17.47 -2.60 -28.64
C GLY A 71 16.29 -3.20 -27.86
N THR A 72 15.11 -2.56 -27.86
CA THR A 72 13.95 -2.99 -27.08
C THR A 72 12.90 -3.64 -27.98
N ASP A 73 12.37 -4.79 -27.59
CA ASP A 73 11.27 -5.49 -28.28
C ASP A 73 9.87 -5.05 -27.79
N PHE A 74 9.81 -4.09 -26.88
CA PHE A 74 8.60 -3.56 -26.25
C PHE A 74 7.73 -4.61 -25.53
N SER A 75 8.31 -5.74 -25.15
CA SER A 75 7.65 -6.79 -24.37
C SER A 75 7.47 -6.38 -22.91
N ALA A 76 6.32 -6.76 -22.35
CA ALA A 76 6.03 -6.67 -20.92
C ALA A 76 5.49 -8.03 -20.45
N ALA A 77 6.40 -8.96 -20.08
CA ALA A 77 6.15 -10.40 -19.95
C ALA A 77 4.85 -10.75 -19.19
N GLU A 78 4.63 -10.21 -18.00
CA GLU A 78 3.42 -10.50 -17.22
C GLU A 78 2.14 -9.86 -17.80
N THR A 79 2.24 -8.62 -18.31
CA THR A 79 1.12 -7.91 -18.92
C THR A 79 0.73 -8.56 -20.24
N ASP A 80 1.72 -8.90 -21.06
CA ASP A 80 1.50 -9.55 -22.36
C ASP A 80 0.89 -10.94 -22.18
N LYS A 81 1.29 -11.69 -21.14
CA LYS A 81 0.67 -12.97 -20.80
C LYS A 81 -0.83 -12.80 -20.44
N ARG A 82 -1.17 -11.84 -19.59
CA ARG A 82 -2.57 -11.55 -19.25
C ARG A 82 -3.40 -11.11 -20.46
N ILE A 83 -2.83 -10.26 -21.31
CA ILE A 83 -3.48 -9.82 -22.54
C ILE A 83 -3.69 -11.00 -23.49
N ALA A 84 -2.72 -11.91 -23.61
CA ALA A 84 -2.84 -13.11 -24.44
C ALA A 84 -3.95 -14.05 -23.95
N GLU A 85 -4.10 -14.22 -22.64
CA GLU A 85 -5.13 -15.05 -22.02
C GLU A 85 -6.54 -14.47 -22.23
N GLN A 86 -6.70 -13.16 -22.31
CA GLN A 86 -7.99 -12.47 -22.43
C GLN A 86 -8.35 -12.11 -23.88
N GLY A 87 -7.39 -11.72 -24.69
CA GLY A 87 -7.61 -11.13 -26.03
C GLY A 87 -6.79 -11.76 -27.16
N GLY A 88 -6.05 -12.82 -26.87
CA GLY A 88 -5.22 -13.51 -27.87
C GLY A 88 -3.93 -12.78 -28.26
N MET A 89 -3.10 -13.45 -29.08
CA MET A 89 -1.79 -12.95 -29.51
C MET A 89 -1.86 -11.72 -30.41
N GLU A 90 -2.95 -11.51 -31.15
CA GLU A 90 -3.17 -10.33 -31.97
C GLU A 90 -3.21 -9.05 -31.10
N THR A 91 -3.92 -9.11 -29.97
CA THR A 91 -4.01 -8.00 -29.01
C THR A 91 -2.65 -7.68 -28.37
N VAL A 92 -1.82 -8.70 -28.12
CA VAL A 92 -0.44 -8.52 -27.64
C VAL A 92 0.39 -7.78 -28.69
N THR A 93 0.32 -8.20 -29.95
CA THR A 93 1.06 -7.56 -31.05
C THR A 93 0.66 -6.09 -31.21
N LYS A 94 -0.64 -5.78 -31.15
CA LYS A 94 -1.17 -4.42 -31.19
C LYS A 94 -0.67 -3.59 -30.00
N SER A 95 -0.64 -4.17 -28.79
CA SER A 95 -0.14 -3.50 -27.60
C SER A 95 1.35 -3.16 -27.70
N LYS A 96 2.19 -4.07 -28.25
CA LYS A 96 3.61 -3.81 -28.51
C LYS A 96 3.80 -2.68 -29.52
N SER A 97 3.04 -2.67 -30.62
CA SER A 97 3.06 -1.60 -31.62
C SER A 97 2.69 -0.25 -31.02
N LEU A 98 1.67 -0.19 -30.16
CA LEU A 98 1.28 1.03 -29.46
C LEU A 98 2.40 1.54 -28.52
N ARG A 99 3.02 0.64 -27.73
CA ARG A 99 4.17 1.00 -26.87
C ARG A 99 5.34 1.56 -27.69
N SER A 100 5.67 0.92 -28.81
CA SER A 100 6.70 1.41 -29.74
C SER A 100 6.38 2.80 -30.24
N THR A 101 5.16 3.01 -30.73
CA THR A 101 4.72 4.32 -31.25
C THR A 101 4.79 5.41 -30.17
N MET A 102 4.38 5.10 -28.95
CA MET A 102 4.47 6.06 -27.83
C MET A 102 5.91 6.47 -27.54
N VAL A 103 6.85 5.51 -27.49
CA VAL A 103 8.26 5.81 -27.23
C VAL A 103 8.88 6.64 -28.35
N TRP A 104 8.61 6.32 -29.60
CA TRP A 104 9.11 7.11 -30.74
C TRP A 104 8.54 8.53 -30.74
N ASN A 105 7.28 8.71 -30.41
CA ASN A 105 6.66 10.04 -30.25
C ASN A 105 7.33 10.83 -29.13
N ASP A 106 7.67 10.18 -27.99
CA ASP A 106 8.37 10.83 -26.87
C ASP A 106 9.82 11.19 -27.22
N ILE A 107 10.52 10.37 -28.02
CA ILE A 107 11.85 10.71 -28.56
C ILE A 107 11.75 11.94 -29.48
N PHE A 108 10.80 11.96 -30.42
CA PHE A 108 10.59 13.11 -31.29
C PHE A 108 10.28 14.39 -30.50
N ARG A 109 9.40 14.30 -29.51
CA ARG A 109 9.10 15.40 -28.58
C ARG A 109 10.36 15.88 -27.85
N SER A 110 11.20 14.97 -27.35
CA SER A 110 12.45 15.30 -26.65
C SER A 110 13.44 16.01 -27.59
N ILE A 111 13.54 15.60 -28.86
CA ILE A 111 14.37 16.27 -29.86
C ILE A 111 13.88 17.70 -30.09
N MET A 112 12.58 17.91 -30.20
CA MET A 112 12.00 19.24 -30.36
C MET A 112 12.33 20.17 -29.18
N PHE A 113 12.16 19.69 -27.94
CA PHE A 113 12.47 20.50 -26.76
C PHE A 113 13.96 20.75 -26.59
N MET A 114 14.82 19.78 -26.93
CA MET A 114 16.28 19.99 -26.93
C MET A 114 16.69 21.00 -27.98
N GLY A 115 16.08 20.97 -29.17
CA GLY A 115 16.30 21.98 -30.22
C GLY A 115 15.87 23.38 -29.78
N ALA A 116 14.69 23.49 -29.16
CA ALA A 116 14.20 24.75 -28.61
C ALA A 116 15.11 25.27 -27.47
N LEU A 117 15.62 24.40 -26.60
CA LEU A 117 16.59 24.77 -25.57
C LEU A 117 17.90 25.30 -26.19
N LEU A 118 18.46 24.61 -27.17
CA LEU A 118 19.68 25.06 -27.89
C LEU A 118 19.47 26.42 -28.53
N PHE A 119 18.32 26.64 -29.17
CA PHE A 119 17.95 27.92 -29.75
C PHE A 119 17.83 29.01 -28.66
N LEU A 120 17.20 28.72 -27.53
CA LEU A 120 17.08 29.63 -26.41
C LEU A 120 18.46 30.02 -25.85
N ILE A 121 19.36 29.07 -25.66
CA ILE A 121 20.74 29.30 -25.21
C ILE A 121 21.47 30.19 -26.26
N TYR A 122 21.31 29.92 -27.54
CA TYR A 122 21.88 30.75 -28.60
C TYR A 122 21.42 32.20 -28.51
N MET A 123 20.11 32.44 -28.34
CA MET A 123 19.54 33.78 -28.19
C MET A 123 20.07 34.53 -26.97
N ILE A 124 20.23 33.81 -25.83
CA ILE A 124 20.83 34.36 -24.61
C ILE A 124 22.32 34.72 -24.84
N LEU A 125 23.08 33.83 -25.47
CA LEU A 125 24.51 34.07 -25.77
C LEU A 125 24.73 35.28 -26.70
N LYS A 126 23.75 35.53 -27.59
CA LYS A 126 23.76 36.71 -28.46
C LYS A 126 23.15 37.97 -27.83
N LYS A 127 22.71 37.88 -26.55
CA LYS A 127 22.00 38.99 -25.87
C LYS A 127 20.79 39.52 -26.60
N GLN A 128 20.09 38.65 -27.34
CA GLN A 128 18.90 39.01 -28.15
C GLN A 128 17.60 38.97 -27.35
N ILE A 129 17.61 38.35 -26.19
CA ILE A 129 16.46 38.24 -25.30
C ILE A 129 16.84 38.59 -23.86
N SER A 130 15.89 39.20 -23.15
CA SER A 130 16.06 39.55 -21.73
C SER A 130 15.84 38.35 -20.80
N ALA A 131 16.26 38.45 -19.56
CA ALA A 131 16.02 37.43 -18.53
C ALA A 131 14.52 37.16 -18.33
N LEU A 132 13.68 38.21 -18.35
CA LEU A 132 12.23 38.07 -18.24
C LEU A 132 11.65 37.25 -19.41
N VAL A 133 12.03 37.60 -20.64
CA VAL A 133 11.56 36.88 -21.86
C VAL A 133 12.03 35.42 -21.81
N THR A 134 13.28 35.17 -21.36
CA THR A 134 13.80 33.83 -21.16
C THR A 134 12.94 33.03 -20.18
N GLY A 135 12.62 33.61 -19.02
CA GLY A 135 11.75 32.97 -18.02
C GLY A 135 10.38 32.65 -18.55
N LEU A 136 9.74 33.58 -19.26
CA LEU A 136 8.41 33.35 -19.86
C LEU A 136 8.43 32.25 -20.93
N LEU A 137 9.48 32.19 -21.77
CA LEU A 137 9.63 31.13 -22.75
C LEU A 137 9.82 29.75 -22.11
N VAL A 138 10.64 29.66 -21.04
CA VAL A 138 10.84 28.41 -20.29
C VAL A 138 9.53 27.97 -19.64
N ILE A 139 8.79 28.88 -18.99
CA ILE A 139 7.48 28.58 -18.41
C ILE A 139 6.52 28.08 -19.49
N GLY A 140 6.46 28.76 -20.62
CA GLY A 140 5.60 28.35 -21.75
C GLY A 140 5.96 26.97 -22.29
N MET A 141 7.25 26.68 -22.47
CA MET A 141 7.72 25.35 -22.91
C MET A 141 7.35 24.24 -21.91
N VAL A 142 7.61 24.46 -20.61
CA VAL A 142 7.28 23.49 -19.57
C VAL A 142 5.76 23.30 -19.47
N SER A 143 4.98 24.39 -19.50
CA SER A 143 3.52 24.30 -19.46
C SER A 143 2.95 23.55 -20.66
N PHE A 144 3.46 23.82 -21.85
CA PHE A 144 3.05 23.10 -23.05
C PHE A 144 3.37 21.61 -22.99
N ASP A 145 4.57 21.24 -22.50
CA ASP A 145 4.98 19.86 -22.33
C ASP A 145 4.11 19.13 -21.32
N MET A 146 3.92 19.73 -20.13
CA MET A 146 3.11 19.15 -19.05
C MET A 146 1.65 19.01 -19.44
N MET A 147 1.08 20.00 -20.16
CA MET A 147 -0.28 19.94 -20.65
C MET A 147 -0.45 18.80 -21.68
N GLY A 148 0.53 18.63 -22.57
CA GLY A 148 0.54 17.54 -23.55
C GLY A 148 0.59 16.16 -22.89
N VAL A 149 1.32 16.00 -21.78
CA VAL A 149 1.34 14.76 -21.00
C VAL A 149 0.03 14.58 -20.24
N SER A 150 -0.47 15.63 -19.57
CA SER A 150 -1.70 15.56 -18.77
C SER A 150 -2.92 15.18 -19.61
N LYS A 151 -3.03 15.68 -20.82
CA LYS A 151 -4.12 15.35 -21.76
C LYS A 151 -4.14 13.87 -22.20
N ARG A 152 -3.08 13.10 -21.98
CA ARG A 152 -3.10 11.65 -22.24
C ARG A 152 -3.90 10.89 -21.17
N TYR A 153 -4.00 11.44 -19.96
CA TYR A 153 -4.62 10.81 -18.79
C TYR A 153 -5.92 11.48 -18.37
N LEU A 154 -6.05 12.79 -18.63
CA LEU A 154 -7.23 13.60 -18.32
C LEU A 154 -7.84 14.08 -19.63
N THR A 155 -8.77 13.32 -20.15
CA THR A 155 -9.61 13.67 -21.29
C THR A 155 -10.93 14.27 -20.81
N ASP A 156 -11.71 14.87 -21.69
CA ASP A 156 -13.02 15.44 -21.34
C ASP A 156 -13.97 14.37 -20.78
N ASP A 157 -13.81 13.11 -21.20
CA ASP A 157 -14.60 11.97 -20.70
C ASP A 157 -14.28 11.58 -19.24
N ASN A 158 -13.21 12.12 -18.67
CA ASN A 158 -12.84 11.87 -17.27
C ASN A 158 -13.45 12.89 -16.29
N TRP A 159 -14.16 13.89 -16.80
CA TRP A 159 -14.83 14.89 -16.00
C TRP A 159 -16.29 14.54 -15.85
N GLU A 160 -16.72 14.37 -14.61
CA GLU A 160 -18.12 14.19 -14.26
C GLU A 160 -18.67 15.50 -13.68
N ASP A 161 -19.96 15.77 -13.94
CA ASP A 161 -20.62 16.92 -13.33
C ASP A 161 -20.68 16.73 -11.83
N LYS A 162 -20.44 17.80 -11.09
CA LYS A 162 -20.40 17.77 -9.62
C LYS A 162 -21.71 17.27 -8.99
N GLU A 163 -22.81 17.36 -9.71
CA GLU A 163 -24.13 16.85 -9.29
C GLU A 163 -24.24 15.33 -9.38
N THR A 164 -23.34 14.66 -10.14
CA THR A 164 -23.28 13.19 -10.26
C THR A 164 -22.31 12.55 -9.25
N GLU A 165 -21.64 13.34 -8.41
CA GLU A 165 -20.87 12.82 -7.29
C GLU A 165 -21.85 12.22 -6.27
N GLU A 166 -22.33 11.01 -6.54
CA GLU A 166 -23.14 10.25 -5.59
C GLU A 166 -22.29 10.04 -4.33
N ALA A 167 -22.66 10.75 -3.27
CA ALA A 167 -22.11 10.45 -1.96
C ALA A 167 -22.28 8.94 -1.72
N ILE A 168 -21.21 8.24 -1.33
CA ILE A 168 -21.30 6.82 -1.01
C ILE A 168 -22.34 6.67 0.08
N MET A 169 -23.53 6.18 -0.29
CA MET A 169 -24.65 5.97 0.61
C MET A 169 -24.84 4.49 0.89
N PRO A 170 -25.20 4.11 2.12
CA PRO A 170 -25.49 2.72 2.42
C PRO A 170 -26.72 2.26 1.63
N SER A 171 -26.59 1.12 0.98
CA SER A 171 -27.73 0.47 0.28
C SER A 171 -28.77 -0.06 1.27
N ALA A 172 -29.90 -0.56 0.79
CA ALA A 172 -30.92 -1.16 1.63
C ALA A 172 -30.39 -2.34 2.45
N VAL A 173 -29.52 -3.18 1.85
CA VAL A 173 -28.90 -4.31 2.54
C VAL A 173 -27.84 -3.85 3.56
N ASP A 174 -27.10 -2.78 3.26
CA ASP A 174 -26.16 -2.19 4.23
C ASP A 174 -26.92 -1.66 5.46
N ASN A 175 -28.02 -0.95 5.26
CA ASN A 175 -28.88 -0.47 6.35
C ASN A 175 -29.45 -1.62 7.19
N GLN A 176 -29.87 -2.73 6.54
CA GLN A 176 -30.32 -3.93 7.23
C GLN A 176 -29.23 -4.52 8.13
N ILE A 177 -27.98 -4.58 7.64
CA ILE A 177 -26.85 -5.08 8.43
C ILE A 177 -26.56 -4.13 9.58
N ILE A 178 -26.50 -2.80 9.35
CA ILE A 178 -26.24 -1.78 10.39
C ILE A 178 -27.25 -1.92 11.53
N ALA A 179 -28.52 -2.13 11.21
CA ALA A 179 -29.58 -2.28 12.20
C ALA A 179 -29.45 -3.57 13.04
N ASN A 180 -28.94 -4.64 12.45
CA ASN A 180 -28.96 -5.98 13.05
C ASN A 180 -27.58 -6.42 13.62
N ASN A 181 -26.48 -5.86 13.15
CA ASN A 181 -25.13 -6.25 13.52
C ASN A 181 -24.62 -5.57 14.80
N LYS A 182 -25.33 -5.75 15.90
CA LYS A 182 -24.96 -5.14 17.21
C LYS A 182 -23.65 -5.72 17.77
N ASP A 183 -23.32 -6.97 17.41
CA ASP A 183 -22.11 -7.65 17.86
C ASP A 183 -20.87 -7.22 17.05
N GLY A 184 -21.00 -6.38 16.04
CA GLY A 184 -19.86 -5.90 15.24
C GLY A 184 -19.14 -6.98 14.44
N LYS A 185 -19.86 -8.00 13.98
CA LYS A 185 -19.35 -9.05 13.09
C LYS A 185 -18.89 -8.45 11.77
N ARG A 186 -17.90 -9.07 11.14
CA ARG A 186 -17.42 -8.64 9.83
C ARG A 186 -18.38 -9.04 8.71
N VAL A 187 -18.28 -8.31 7.62
CA VAL A 187 -19.07 -8.51 6.40
C VAL A 187 -18.12 -8.88 5.26
N ILE A 188 -18.59 -9.67 4.32
CA ILE A 188 -17.92 -9.87 3.04
C ILE A 188 -18.90 -9.51 1.91
N ASP A 189 -18.44 -8.66 0.97
CA ASP A 189 -19.24 -8.20 -0.16
C ASP A 189 -18.88 -8.97 -1.43
N TYR A 190 -19.84 -9.74 -1.95
CA TYR A 190 -19.72 -10.56 -3.15
C TYR A 190 -20.52 -10.03 -4.35
N ARG A 191 -21.10 -8.83 -4.27
CA ARG A 191 -21.95 -8.25 -5.33
C ARG A 191 -21.25 -8.17 -6.70
N GLY A 192 -19.96 -7.93 -6.73
CA GLY A 192 -19.16 -7.87 -7.95
C GLY A 192 -18.28 -9.11 -8.20
N GLY A 193 -18.58 -10.24 -7.52
CA GLY A 193 -17.78 -11.46 -7.57
C GLY A 193 -16.45 -11.33 -6.83
N ILE A 194 -15.71 -12.44 -6.80
CA ILE A 194 -14.49 -12.58 -6.00
C ILE A 194 -13.43 -11.52 -6.28
N ASN A 195 -13.26 -11.11 -7.54
CA ASN A 195 -12.28 -10.10 -7.91
C ASN A 195 -12.62 -8.72 -7.33
N ARG A 196 -13.88 -8.34 -7.32
CA ARG A 196 -14.33 -7.08 -6.76
C ARG A 196 -14.27 -7.11 -5.23
N THR A 197 -14.64 -8.22 -4.61
CA THR A 197 -14.59 -8.41 -3.14
C THR A 197 -13.27 -7.96 -2.52
N PHE A 198 -12.14 -8.19 -3.20
CA PHE A 198 -10.80 -7.87 -2.68
C PHE A 198 -10.13 -6.67 -3.35
N ASN A 199 -10.84 -5.96 -4.22
CA ASN A 199 -10.34 -4.77 -4.92
C ASN A 199 -11.26 -3.53 -4.79
N ASP A 200 -12.39 -3.65 -4.09
CA ASP A 200 -13.36 -2.59 -3.84
C ASP A 200 -13.50 -2.33 -2.33
N ASN A 201 -13.48 -1.07 -1.93
CA ASN A 201 -13.57 -0.65 -0.54
C ASN A 201 -14.97 -0.14 -0.14
N THR A 202 -15.95 -0.17 -1.03
CA THR A 202 -17.29 0.39 -0.79
C THR A 202 -17.95 -0.17 0.48
N ALA A 203 -17.90 -1.49 0.66
CA ALA A 203 -18.44 -2.10 1.89
C ALA A 203 -17.69 -1.67 3.16
N GLY A 204 -16.41 -1.33 3.04
CA GLY A 204 -15.59 -0.84 4.15
C GLY A 204 -15.99 0.54 4.68
N ALA A 205 -16.79 1.31 3.91
CA ALA A 205 -17.32 2.59 4.35
C ALA A 205 -18.40 2.43 5.44
N PHE A 206 -19.10 1.29 5.47
CA PHE A 206 -20.24 1.04 6.35
C PHE A 206 -20.00 -0.10 7.34
N HIS A 207 -19.10 -1.03 7.03
CA HIS A 207 -18.93 -2.28 7.77
C HIS A 207 -17.46 -2.60 8.04
N LYS A 208 -17.20 -3.37 9.09
CA LYS A 208 -15.93 -4.09 9.24
C LYS A 208 -15.85 -5.15 8.13
N ASN A 209 -15.09 -4.90 7.08
CA ASN A 209 -15.05 -5.73 5.88
C ASN A 209 -13.91 -6.74 5.93
N VAL A 210 -14.18 -8.00 5.53
CA VAL A 210 -13.16 -9.03 5.30
C VAL A 210 -12.43 -8.77 3.98
N GLY A 211 -13.14 -8.24 2.99
CA GLY A 211 -12.61 -7.89 1.68
C GLY A 211 -11.88 -6.56 1.65
N GLY A 212 -11.88 -5.94 0.48
CA GLY A 212 -11.32 -4.63 0.26
C GLY A 212 -9.89 -4.62 -0.30
N TYR A 213 -9.54 -3.48 -0.89
CA TYR A 213 -8.22 -3.25 -1.45
C TYR A 213 -7.30 -2.56 -0.44
N HIS A 214 -6.09 -3.08 -0.29
CA HIS A 214 -5.03 -2.42 0.44
C HIS A 214 -3.69 -2.60 -0.30
N PRO A 215 -2.94 -1.52 -0.62
CA PRO A 215 -1.69 -1.61 -1.39
C PRO A 215 -0.57 -2.35 -0.65
N ALA A 216 -0.58 -2.33 0.69
CA ALA A 216 0.37 -3.01 1.56
C ALA A 216 -0.28 -4.22 2.28
N LYS A 217 -1.09 -5.00 1.57
CA LYS A 217 -1.73 -6.20 2.11
C LYS A 217 -0.69 -7.22 2.56
N MET A 218 -0.89 -7.82 3.72
CA MET A 218 -0.01 -8.86 4.23
C MET A 218 -0.06 -10.11 3.33
N SER A 219 1.10 -10.69 3.00
CA SER A 219 1.18 -11.88 2.14
C SER A 219 0.36 -13.04 2.69
N ARG A 220 0.45 -13.32 4.00
CA ARG A 220 -0.35 -14.38 4.64
C ARG A 220 -1.86 -14.14 4.55
N TYR A 221 -2.30 -12.90 4.64
CA TYR A 221 -3.72 -12.58 4.42
C TYR A 221 -4.12 -12.81 2.97
N GLN A 222 -3.23 -12.45 2.03
CA GLN A 222 -3.42 -12.76 0.61
C GLN A 222 -3.50 -14.27 0.35
N ASP A 223 -2.70 -15.08 1.04
CA ASP A 223 -2.77 -16.54 0.93
C ASP A 223 -4.13 -17.08 1.40
N VAL A 224 -4.62 -16.62 2.56
CA VAL A 224 -5.96 -17.00 3.06
C VAL A 224 -7.06 -16.57 2.08
N MET A 225 -6.96 -15.37 1.51
CA MET A 225 -7.89 -14.91 0.49
C MET A 225 -7.88 -15.82 -0.74
N SER A 226 -6.69 -16.17 -1.25
CA SER A 226 -6.54 -16.92 -2.50
C SER A 226 -6.86 -18.40 -2.35
N TYR A 227 -6.49 -19.02 -1.22
CA TYR A 227 -6.54 -20.45 -1.03
C TYR A 227 -7.68 -20.94 -0.11
N CYS A 228 -8.24 -20.06 0.72
CA CYS A 228 -9.26 -20.45 1.68
C CYS A 228 -10.63 -19.79 1.39
N ILE A 229 -10.65 -18.52 0.98
CA ILE A 229 -11.91 -17.78 0.76
C ILE A 229 -12.32 -17.80 -0.72
N SER A 230 -11.34 -17.67 -1.63
CA SER A 230 -11.61 -17.66 -3.07
C SER A 230 -11.95 -19.08 -3.56
N ALA A 231 -13.06 -19.21 -4.25
CA ALA A 231 -13.46 -20.47 -4.90
C ALA A 231 -12.49 -20.96 -6.00
N VAL A 232 -11.54 -20.13 -6.39
CA VAL A 232 -10.56 -20.40 -7.46
C VAL A 232 -9.28 -21.05 -6.93
N GLY A 233 -9.05 -21.05 -5.61
CA GLY A 233 -7.86 -21.67 -5.02
C GLY A 233 -7.93 -23.20 -4.99
N PRO A 234 -6.78 -23.90 -5.03
CA PRO A 234 -6.74 -25.37 -5.04
C PRO A 234 -7.32 -26.02 -3.78
N THR A 235 -7.52 -25.27 -2.71
CA THR A 235 -8.10 -25.69 -1.44
C THR A 235 -9.43 -24.98 -1.14
N GLY A 236 -9.88 -24.08 -2.03
CA GLY A 236 -11.16 -23.38 -1.88
C GLY A 236 -12.32 -24.36 -1.99
N THR A 237 -13.19 -24.38 -0.99
CA THR A 237 -14.36 -25.27 -0.96
C THR A 237 -15.45 -24.84 -1.92
N GLY A 238 -15.37 -23.64 -2.48
CA GLY A 238 -16.43 -23.04 -3.32
C GLY A 238 -17.69 -22.66 -2.55
N ASP A 239 -17.85 -23.13 -1.32
CA ASP A 239 -19.00 -22.84 -0.47
C ASP A 239 -18.67 -21.72 0.54
N ILE A 240 -19.12 -20.52 0.21
CA ILE A 240 -18.88 -19.34 1.06
C ILE A 240 -19.70 -19.39 2.36
N MET A 241 -20.79 -20.12 2.40
CA MET A 241 -21.64 -20.25 3.60
C MET A 241 -20.99 -21.12 4.67
N ASN A 242 -20.24 -22.15 4.27
CA ASN A 242 -19.56 -23.11 5.15
C ASN A 242 -18.03 -22.97 5.08
N ASN A 243 -17.53 -21.76 5.10
CA ASN A 243 -16.11 -21.47 4.95
C ASN A 243 -15.45 -21.22 6.32
N HIS A 244 -14.58 -22.12 6.76
CA HIS A 244 -13.88 -22.05 8.04
C HIS A 244 -13.00 -20.80 8.19
N ALA A 245 -12.40 -20.30 7.10
CA ALA A 245 -11.62 -19.07 7.16
C ALA A 245 -12.51 -17.84 7.44
N LEU A 246 -13.71 -17.80 6.90
CA LEU A 246 -14.69 -16.76 7.23
C LEU A 246 -15.23 -16.90 8.65
N ASP A 247 -15.36 -18.14 9.16
CA ASP A 247 -15.79 -18.39 10.54
C ASP A 247 -14.77 -17.82 11.53
N MET A 248 -13.49 -18.14 11.35
CA MET A 248 -12.42 -17.66 12.24
C MET A 248 -12.17 -16.14 12.13
N LEU A 249 -12.53 -15.53 10.98
CA LEU A 249 -12.49 -14.08 10.79
C LEU A 249 -13.72 -13.37 11.35
N ASN A 250 -14.62 -14.08 12.05
CA ASN A 250 -15.87 -13.53 12.58
C ASN A 250 -16.74 -12.87 11.50
N CYS A 251 -16.80 -13.45 10.31
CA CYS A 251 -17.63 -12.97 9.22
C CYS A 251 -19.08 -13.44 9.43
N GLY A 252 -19.96 -12.53 9.84
CA GLY A 252 -21.35 -12.85 10.18
C GLY A 252 -22.34 -12.56 9.06
N TYR A 253 -21.96 -11.84 8.02
CA TYR A 253 -22.84 -11.46 6.92
C TYR A 253 -22.15 -11.53 5.57
N ILE A 254 -22.88 -12.03 4.57
CA ILE A 254 -22.48 -11.99 3.17
C ILE A 254 -23.46 -11.09 2.43
N ILE A 255 -22.95 -10.10 1.71
CA ILE A 255 -23.73 -9.32 0.75
C ILE A 255 -23.51 -9.94 -0.63
N GLY A 256 -24.56 -10.20 -1.35
CA GLY A 256 -24.52 -10.78 -2.69
C GLY A 256 -25.64 -10.24 -3.57
N LEU A 257 -25.78 -10.86 -4.74
CA LEU A 257 -26.90 -10.61 -5.64
C LEU A 257 -27.85 -11.81 -5.62
N SER A 258 -29.14 -11.55 -5.84
CA SER A 258 -30.14 -12.60 -6.07
C SER A 258 -29.79 -13.44 -7.31
N GLN A 259 -30.42 -14.60 -7.46
CA GLN A 259 -30.15 -15.51 -8.60
C GLN A 259 -30.37 -14.85 -9.96
N ASP A 260 -31.29 -13.90 -10.07
CA ASP A 260 -31.56 -13.12 -11.28
C ASP A 260 -30.61 -11.91 -11.44
N GLN A 261 -29.66 -11.73 -10.49
CA GLN A 261 -28.67 -10.63 -10.44
C GLN A 261 -29.27 -9.20 -10.41
N LYS A 262 -30.57 -9.07 -10.10
CA LYS A 262 -31.28 -7.79 -10.11
C LYS A 262 -31.39 -7.12 -8.75
N SER A 263 -31.33 -7.89 -7.68
CA SER A 263 -31.53 -7.40 -6.33
C SER A 263 -30.35 -7.76 -5.43
N GLU A 264 -29.97 -6.83 -4.56
CA GLU A 264 -29.02 -7.10 -3.50
C GLU A 264 -29.66 -7.92 -2.40
N ILE A 265 -28.94 -8.89 -1.87
CA ILE A 265 -29.36 -9.74 -0.78
C ILE A 265 -28.30 -9.79 0.32
N VAL A 266 -28.76 -9.98 1.54
CA VAL A 266 -27.88 -10.26 2.68
C VAL A 266 -28.17 -11.66 3.22
N ALA A 267 -27.11 -12.46 3.38
CA ALA A 267 -27.19 -13.78 4.00
C ALA A 267 -26.44 -13.75 5.35
N PRO A 268 -27.14 -13.99 6.47
CA PRO A 268 -26.48 -14.12 7.76
C PRO A 268 -25.73 -15.46 7.85
N ARG A 269 -24.55 -15.45 8.47
CA ARG A 269 -23.76 -16.63 8.78
C ARG A 269 -23.75 -16.87 10.29
N ASN A 270 -24.30 -18.03 10.69
CA ASN A 270 -24.37 -18.42 12.10
C ASN A 270 -23.14 -19.21 12.59
N THR A 271 -22.20 -19.50 11.66
CA THR A 271 -20.98 -20.27 11.93
C THR A 271 -19.82 -19.39 12.41
N ALA A 272 -19.94 -18.06 12.33
CA ALA A 272 -18.92 -17.11 12.78
C ALA A 272 -18.55 -17.36 14.26
N LEU A 273 -17.24 -17.50 14.55
CA LEU A 273 -16.73 -17.91 15.87
C LEU A 273 -16.71 -16.79 16.92
N GLY A 274 -17.10 -15.57 16.54
CA GLY A 274 -17.06 -14.41 17.45
C GLY A 274 -15.72 -13.69 17.44
N HIS A 275 -15.56 -12.74 18.38
CA HIS A 275 -14.35 -11.95 18.49
C HIS A 275 -13.18 -12.72 19.11
N ALA A 276 -13.49 -13.66 20.01
CA ALA A 276 -12.50 -14.52 20.64
C ALA A 276 -13.17 -15.78 21.20
N TRP A 277 -12.43 -16.88 21.28
CA TRP A 277 -12.89 -18.16 21.83
C TRP A 277 -11.73 -18.98 22.40
N PHE A 278 -12.02 -19.92 23.27
CA PHE A 278 -11.08 -20.94 23.73
C PHE A 278 -11.12 -22.15 22.80
N VAL A 279 -9.98 -22.85 22.70
CA VAL A 279 -9.86 -24.10 21.93
C VAL A 279 -9.52 -25.28 22.84
N ASP A 280 -10.02 -26.47 22.47
CA ASP A 280 -9.78 -27.73 23.18
C ASP A 280 -8.38 -28.28 22.90
N SER A 281 -7.85 -28.06 21.69
CA SER A 281 -6.55 -28.61 21.31
C SER A 281 -5.81 -27.75 20.29
N VAL A 282 -4.50 -28.03 20.19
CA VAL A 282 -3.59 -27.37 19.22
C VAL A 282 -2.93 -28.43 18.37
N LYS A 283 -3.09 -28.29 17.05
CA LYS A 283 -2.36 -29.04 16.04
C LYS A 283 -1.11 -28.30 15.61
N GLU A 284 0.04 -28.98 15.64
CA GLU A 284 1.27 -28.46 15.07
C GLU A 284 1.36 -28.79 13.59
N ALA A 285 1.46 -27.76 12.75
CA ALA A 285 1.72 -27.89 11.33
C ALA A 285 3.22 -27.84 11.05
N ALA A 286 3.71 -28.76 10.22
CA ALA A 286 5.14 -28.85 9.90
C ALA A 286 5.62 -27.62 9.09
N THR A 287 4.78 -27.12 8.20
CA THR A 287 5.04 -25.97 7.32
C THR A 287 3.88 -24.98 7.32
N ALA A 288 4.15 -23.76 6.85
CA ALA A 288 3.12 -22.74 6.63
C ALA A 288 2.03 -23.22 5.64
N LYS A 289 2.41 -24.03 4.64
CA LYS A 289 1.46 -24.62 3.68
C LYS A 289 0.53 -25.62 4.34
N ASP A 290 1.05 -26.43 5.25
CA ASP A 290 0.24 -27.38 6.02
C ASP A 290 -0.74 -26.64 6.94
N ALA A 291 -0.27 -25.58 7.62
CA ALA A 291 -1.12 -24.74 8.44
C ALA A 291 -2.27 -24.09 7.63
N LEU A 292 -1.96 -23.58 6.43
CA LEU A 292 -2.94 -23.00 5.52
C LEU A 292 -3.96 -24.04 5.03
N SER A 293 -3.51 -25.27 4.77
CA SER A 293 -4.40 -26.38 4.41
C SER A 293 -5.29 -26.79 5.57
N ASP A 294 -4.72 -26.90 6.78
CA ASP A 294 -5.44 -27.36 7.97
C ASP A 294 -6.60 -26.45 8.34
N ILE A 295 -6.49 -25.13 8.19
CA ILE A 295 -7.60 -24.21 8.49
C ILE A 295 -8.81 -24.38 7.58
N ASN A 296 -8.68 -25.05 6.43
CA ASN A 296 -9.81 -25.33 5.54
C ASN A 296 -10.61 -26.56 5.97
N PHE A 297 -9.99 -27.49 6.72
CA PHE A 297 -10.58 -28.80 7.00
C PHE A 297 -10.83 -29.08 8.47
N MET A 298 -10.26 -28.26 9.37
CA MET A 298 -10.41 -28.46 10.81
C MET A 298 -11.58 -27.67 11.37
N ASP A 299 -12.22 -28.22 12.40
CA ASP A 299 -13.15 -27.48 13.26
C ASP A 299 -12.35 -26.47 14.10
N LEU A 300 -12.25 -25.23 13.61
CA LEU A 300 -11.48 -24.16 14.26
C LEU A 300 -12.16 -23.62 15.52
N LYS A 301 -13.38 -24.02 15.82
CA LYS A 301 -14.03 -23.74 17.08
C LYS A 301 -13.39 -24.54 18.23
N LYS A 302 -12.94 -25.75 17.94
CA LYS A 302 -12.35 -26.66 18.93
C LYS A 302 -10.83 -26.73 18.85
N ASN A 303 -10.27 -26.44 17.67
CA ASN A 303 -8.86 -26.66 17.42
C ASN A 303 -8.18 -25.36 16.94
N ALA A 304 -6.95 -25.17 17.35
CA ALA A 304 -6.07 -24.18 16.74
C ALA A 304 -4.93 -24.86 15.99
N VAL A 305 -4.43 -24.20 14.96
CA VAL A 305 -3.24 -24.64 14.21
C VAL A 305 -2.09 -23.71 14.51
N ILE A 306 -0.92 -24.26 14.79
CA ILE A 306 0.31 -23.52 15.06
C ILE A 306 1.44 -24.09 14.20
N GLU A 307 2.26 -23.22 13.61
CA GLU A 307 3.39 -23.63 12.80
C GLU A 307 4.58 -24.02 13.65
N LYS A 308 5.21 -25.16 13.35
CA LYS A 308 6.41 -25.64 14.04
C LYS A 308 7.54 -24.60 14.03
N ALA A 309 7.68 -23.84 12.95
CA ALA A 309 8.69 -22.80 12.83
C ALA A 309 8.56 -21.70 13.90
N ASP A 310 7.36 -21.40 14.37
CA ASP A 310 7.12 -20.42 15.43
C ASP A 310 7.62 -20.88 16.80
N TYR A 311 7.79 -22.21 17.00
CA TYR A 311 8.28 -22.80 18.25
C TYR A 311 9.79 -23.10 18.26
N SER A 312 10.40 -23.30 17.10
CA SER A 312 11.78 -23.79 17.03
C SER A 312 12.85 -22.74 17.33
N GLY A 313 12.48 -21.54 17.77
CA GLY A 313 13.42 -20.46 18.13
C GLY A 313 14.16 -19.82 16.97
N LYS A 314 13.80 -20.14 15.73
CA LYS A 314 14.40 -19.60 14.51
C LYS A 314 13.51 -18.59 13.77
N VAL A 315 12.55 -17.96 14.43
CA VAL A 315 11.81 -16.87 13.81
C VAL A 315 12.72 -15.66 13.74
N GLU A 316 13.04 -15.20 12.55
CA GLU A 316 13.69 -13.91 12.35
C GLU A 316 12.80 -12.81 12.95
N GLY A 317 13.19 -12.32 14.11
CA GLY A 317 12.43 -11.30 14.85
C GLY A 317 12.52 -11.37 16.36
N GLY A 318 13.31 -12.30 16.93
CA GLY A 318 13.86 -12.12 18.27
C GLY A 318 12.99 -12.51 19.46
N SER A 319 11.89 -13.20 19.33
CA SER A 319 11.25 -13.87 20.47
C SER A 319 11.88 -15.25 20.66
N LYS A 320 12.51 -15.49 21.80
CA LYS A 320 12.96 -16.82 22.23
C LYS A 320 11.78 -17.78 22.12
N GLY A 321 12.04 -19.01 21.63
CA GLY A 321 11.10 -20.05 21.26
C GLY A 321 9.79 -20.02 22.07
N LEU A 322 8.70 -19.96 21.33
CA LEU A 322 7.36 -19.97 21.87
C LEU A 322 7.11 -21.36 22.48
N THR A 323 6.88 -21.45 23.77
CA THR A 323 6.49 -22.70 24.43
C THR A 323 5.03 -22.64 24.81
N LEU A 324 4.22 -23.54 24.24
CA LEU A 324 2.91 -23.85 24.82
C LEU A 324 3.08 -24.76 26.01
N GLN A 325 2.40 -24.42 27.10
CA GLN A 325 2.40 -25.26 28.31
C GLN A 325 1.65 -26.57 28.06
N SER A 326 0.62 -26.56 27.25
CA SER A 326 -0.16 -27.73 26.86
C SER A 326 -0.65 -27.67 25.43
N ARG A 327 -0.88 -28.82 24.82
CA ARG A 327 -1.53 -28.94 23.49
C ARG A 327 -2.98 -29.42 23.56
N VAL A 328 -3.43 -29.80 24.75
CA VAL A 328 -4.79 -30.22 25.03
C VAL A 328 -5.28 -29.47 26.26
N PHE A 329 -6.43 -28.87 26.16
CA PHE A 329 -7.03 -28.04 27.18
C PHE A 329 -8.39 -28.62 27.58
N SER A 330 -8.67 -28.62 28.84
CA SER A 330 -9.99 -29.03 29.39
C SER A 330 -10.81 -27.77 29.59
N LEU A 331 -11.69 -27.46 28.65
CA LEU A 331 -12.57 -26.30 28.79
C LEU A 331 -13.74 -26.60 29.70
N ASP A 332 -14.10 -25.63 30.53
CA ASP A 332 -15.35 -25.62 31.28
C ASP A 332 -16.54 -25.37 30.35
N SER A 333 -17.70 -25.92 30.66
CA SER A 333 -18.94 -25.67 29.90
C SER A 333 -19.38 -24.20 29.92
N ALA A 334 -18.92 -23.42 30.93
CA ALA A 334 -19.15 -21.99 31.05
C ALA A 334 -17.99 -21.14 30.49
N ALA A 335 -16.96 -21.77 29.92
CA ALA A 335 -15.82 -21.06 29.37
C ALA A 335 -16.25 -20.11 28.26
N GLY A 336 -15.82 -18.86 28.35
CA GLY A 336 -16.18 -17.85 27.36
C GLY A 336 -15.25 -16.63 27.39
N ILE A 337 -15.22 -15.93 26.27
CA ILE A 337 -14.48 -14.67 26.12
C ILE A 337 -15.41 -13.66 25.47
N SER A 338 -15.51 -12.48 26.05
CA SER A 338 -16.31 -11.37 25.53
C SER A 338 -15.43 -10.14 25.30
N GLN A 339 -15.58 -9.47 24.15
CA GLN A 339 -14.94 -8.19 23.87
C GLN A 339 -15.61 -7.08 24.67
N THR A 340 -14.83 -6.30 25.42
CA THR A 340 -15.34 -5.21 26.27
C THR A 340 -14.98 -3.84 25.73
N TYR A 341 -13.89 -3.75 24.95
CA TYR A 341 -13.44 -2.50 24.35
C TYR A 341 -12.78 -2.75 23.00
N TYR A 342 -12.92 -1.82 22.08
CA TYR A 342 -12.28 -1.84 20.75
C TYR A 342 -11.87 -0.45 20.31
N SER A 343 -10.58 -0.27 20.00
CA SER A 343 -10.05 0.85 19.26
C SER A 343 -9.00 0.37 18.24
N ASN A 344 -8.46 1.28 17.44
CA ASN A 344 -7.48 0.94 16.41
C ASN A 344 -6.14 0.47 16.98
N ASP A 345 -5.82 0.82 18.21
CA ASP A 345 -4.54 0.57 18.88
C ASP A 345 -4.68 -0.22 20.19
N SER A 346 -5.92 -0.48 20.65
CA SER A 346 -6.17 -1.23 21.87
C SER A 346 -7.48 -1.99 21.82
N ILE A 347 -7.46 -3.27 22.24
CA ILE A 347 -8.64 -4.14 22.27
C ILE A 347 -8.64 -4.88 23.60
N ALA A 348 -9.75 -4.81 24.36
CA ALA A 348 -9.86 -5.49 25.63
C ALA A 348 -10.97 -6.56 25.61
N TYR A 349 -10.72 -7.62 26.39
CA TYR A 349 -11.61 -8.76 26.54
C TYR A 349 -11.68 -9.17 28.00
N LYS A 350 -12.81 -9.76 28.39
CA LYS A 350 -12.96 -10.50 29.64
C LYS A 350 -13.16 -11.98 29.35
N SER A 351 -12.41 -12.82 30.03
CA SER A 351 -12.49 -14.26 29.90
C SER A 351 -12.92 -14.90 31.21
N ASN A 352 -13.60 -16.04 31.11
CA ASN A 352 -13.93 -16.96 32.21
C ASN A 352 -13.64 -18.37 31.74
N ASN A 353 -12.82 -19.12 32.49
CA ASN A 353 -12.60 -20.53 32.27
C ASN A 353 -12.06 -21.14 33.59
N ALA A 354 -12.66 -22.21 34.11
CA ALA A 354 -12.21 -22.85 35.32
C ALA A 354 -10.78 -23.43 35.21
N ASN A 355 -10.31 -23.71 34.00
CA ASN A 355 -9.00 -24.26 33.70
C ASN A 355 -8.17 -23.28 32.84
N ALA A 356 -6.85 -23.45 32.84
CA ALA A 356 -6.02 -22.73 31.88
C ALA A 356 -6.38 -23.12 30.42
N GLY A 357 -6.34 -22.17 29.50
CA GLY A 357 -6.75 -22.41 28.13
C GLY A 357 -6.01 -21.55 27.14
N LEU A 358 -6.03 -21.93 25.84
CA LEU A 358 -5.56 -21.11 24.75
C LEU A 358 -6.75 -20.32 24.19
N ALA A 359 -6.67 -18.99 24.30
CA ALA A 359 -7.58 -18.05 23.69
C ALA A 359 -7.13 -17.71 22.26
N VAL A 360 -8.05 -17.81 21.31
CA VAL A 360 -7.87 -17.39 19.91
C VAL A 360 -8.73 -16.15 19.65
N PHE A 361 -8.19 -15.18 18.93
CA PHE A 361 -8.84 -13.90 18.63
C PHE A 361 -9.01 -13.72 17.13
N SER A 362 -10.17 -13.28 16.69
CA SER A 362 -10.46 -12.97 15.27
C SER A 362 -9.69 -11.75 14.75
N GLU A 363 -8.54 -11.44 15.32
CA GLU A 363 -7.70 -10.33 14.93
C GLU A 363 -6.42 -10.82 14.26
N ILE A 364 -6.00 -10.11 13.21
CA ILE A 364 -4.82 -10.50 12.43
C ILE A 364 -3.55 -10.35 13.27
N TYR A 365 -2.75 -11.40 13.29
CA TYR A 365 -1.42 -11.39 13.91
C TYR A 365 -0.48 -10.51 13.07
N TYR A 366 -0.09 -9.39 13.64
CA TYR A 366 0.89 -8.49 13.06
C TYR A 366 1.97 -8.22 14.10
N ASN A 367 3.02 -9.02 14.04
CA ASN A 367 4.12 -8.96 15.00
C ASN A 367 5.44 -9.23 14.23
N GLU A 368 5.79 -8.31 13.32
CA GLU A 368 7.06 -8.39 12.60
C GLU A 368 8.23 -8.01 13.52
N LYS A 369 9.45 -8.03 12.97
CA LYS A 369 10.76 -7.88 13.66
C LYS A 369 10.78 -6.97 14.91
N ASN A 370 9.84 -6.04 15.01
CA ASN A 370 9.81 -5.00 16.03
C ASN A 370 8.58 -5.06 16.96
N GLY A 371 7.83 -6.16 16.97
CA GLY A 371 6.67 -6.41 17.83
C GLY A 371 5.64 -5.27 17.75
N ALA A 372 4.52 -5.47 17.07
CA ALA A 372 3.53 -4.41 16.95
C ALA A 372 2.41 -4.56 17.98
N TRP A 373 1.82 -5.75 18.08
CA TRP A 373 0.75 -6.03 19.03
C TRP A 373 1.26 -6.85 20.21
N LYS A 374 1.14 -6.31 21.42
CA LYS A 374 1.45 -6.98 22.67
C LYS A 374 0.18 -7.43 23.37
N ALA A 375 0.24 -8.62 23.96
CA ALA A 375 -0.83 -9.16 24.80
C ALA A 375 -0.51 -8.92 26.28
N PHE A 376 -1.52 -8.56 27.04
CA PHE A 376 -1.45 -8.45 28.50
C PHE A 376 -2.59 -9.26 29.11
N VAL A 377 -2.30 -10.04 30.13
CA VAL A 377 -3.28 -10.73 30.95
C VAL A 377 -3.18 -10.15 32.37
N ASP A 378 -4.24 -9.55 32.85
CA ASP A 378 -4.28 -8.83 34.16
C ASP A 378 -3.13 -7.81 34.29
N GLY A 379 -2.84 -7.07 33.22
CA GLY A 379 -1.79 -6.07 33.19
C GLY A 379 -0.36 -6.62 33.07
N LYS A 380 -0.14 -7.93 33.04
CA LYS A 380 1.17 -8.55 32.83
C LYS A 380 1.33 -8.95 31.38
N GLU A 381 2.48 -8.60 30.78
CA GLU A 381 2.77 -8.97 29.39
C GLU A 381 2.79 -10.49 29.24
N ALA A 382 1.98 -11.00 28.32
CA ALA A 382 1.83 -12.39 27.96
C ALA A 382 2.37 -12.63 26.55
N GLN A 383 2.78 -13.88 26.29
CA GLN A 383 3.32 -14.25 25.01
C GLN A 383 2.24 -14.27 23.93
N ALA A 384 2.35 -13.37 22.95
CA ALA A 384 1.50 -13.36 21.76
C ALA A 384 1.87 -14.51 20.83
N LEU A 385 0.90 -15.33 20.46
CA LEU A 385 1.05 -16.48 19.56
C LEU A 385 0.41 -16.18 18.21
N ARG A 386 1.02 -16.68 17.12
CA ARG A 386 0.35 -16.76 15.83
C ARG A 386 -0.35 -18.11 15.72
N VAL A 387 -1.66 -18.08 15.58
CA VAL A 387 -2.50 -19.26 15.45
C VAL A 387 -3.34 -19.19 14.18
N ASN A 388 -3.81 -20.32 13.69
CA ASN A 388 -4.67 -20.41 12.51
C ASN A 388 -4.11 -19.62 11.34
N TYR A 389 -2.79 -19.73 11.12
CA TYR A 389 -2.03 -19.09 10.04
C TYR A 389 -1.89 -17.56 10.13
N ILE A 390 -2.95 -16.85 10.53
CA ILE A 390 -3.00 -15.37 10.53
C ILE A 390 -3.57 -14.74 11.79
N LEU A 391 -4.10 -15.51 12.74
CA LEU A 391 -4.79 -14.95 13.91
C LEU A 391 -3.87 -14.83 15.12
N ARG A 392 -4.33 -14.08 16.14
CA ARG A 392 -3.67 -13.93 17.43
C ARG A 392 -4.16 -14.99 18.41
N GLY A 393 -3.25 -15.47 19.24
CA GLY A 393 -3.56 -16.32 20.39
C GLY A 393 -2.77 -15.92 21.62
N VAL A 394 -3.28 -16.26 22.80
CA VAL A 394 -2.59 -16.12 24.08
C VAL A 394 -3.06 -17.21 25.03
N GLU A 395 -2.13 -17.78 25.82
CA GLU A 395 -2.50 -18.65 26.91
C GLU A 395 -3.05 -17.84 28.10
N VAL A 396 -4.19 -18.26 28.62
CA VAL A 396 -4.89 -17.60 29.71
C VAL A 396 -4.92 -18.56 30.90
N PRO A 397 -4.55 -18.14 32.12
CA PRO A 397 -4.64 -18.96 33.30
C PRO A 397 -6.08 -19.38 33.61
N ALA A 398 -6.24 -20.23 34.62
CA ALA A 398 -7.56 -20.61 35.17
C ALA A 398 -8.19 -19.44 35.93
N GLY A 399 -9.46 -19.15 35.68
CA GLY A 399 -10.22 -18.12 36.37
C GLY A 399 -10.81 -17.06 35.46
N ASN A 400 -11.12 -15.93 36.08
CA ASN A 400 -11.60 -14.72 35.36
C ASN A 400 -10.43 -13.78 35.12
N HIS A 401 -10.19 -13.43 33.87
CA HIS A 401 -9.07 -12.58 33.49
C HIS A 401 -9.48 -11.47 32.55
N GLU A 402 -8.76 -10.35 32.65
CA GLU A 402 -8.79 -9.29 31.65
C GLU A 402 -7.65 -9.50 30.66
N ILE A 403 -7.96 -9.52 29.38
CA ILE A 403 -6.98 -9.68 28.29
C ILE A 403 -6.98 -8.41 27.47
N VAL A 404 -5.81 -7.76 27.35
CA VAL A 404 -5.68 -6.51 26.60
C VAL A 404 -4.62 -6.67 25.52
N TRP A 405 -4.99 -6.36 24.30
CA TRP A 405 -4.06 -6.21 23.17
C TRP A 405 -3.77 -4.75 22.94
N VAL A 406 -2.49 -4.37 22.89
CA VAL A 406 -2.05 -2.98 22.65
C VAL A 406 -1.07 -2.93 21.50
N TYR A 407 -1.28 -1.97 20.58
CA TYR A 407 -0.37 -1.72 19.47
C TYR A 407 0.81 -0.84 19.93
N GLN A 408 1.99 -1.43 20.03
CA GLN A 408 3.21 -0.77 20.51
C GLN A 408 4.41 -1.12 19.61
N PRO A 409 4.49 -0.55 18.39
CA PRO A 409 5.64 -0.79 17.52
C PRO A 409 6.91 -0.20 18.14
N SER A 410 7.98 -1.01 18.21
CA SER A 410 9.23 -0.66 18.90
C SER A 410 10.02 0.48 18.23
N ASP A 411 9.79 0.72 16.96
CA ASP A 411 10.49 1.75 16.17
C ASP A 411 9.72 3.07 16.03
N ARG A 412 8.53 3.17 16.63
CA ARG A 412 7.70 4.39 16.60
C ARG A 412 8.47 5.62 17.10
N SER A 413 9.20 5.48 18.20
CA SER A 413 9.99 6.58 18.78
C SER A 413 11.12 7.03 17.84
N THR A 414 11.81 6.08 17.21
CA THR A 414 12.89 6.37 16.24
C THR A 414 12.33 7.08 15.00
N MET A 415 11.21 6.58 14.44
CA MET A 415 10.57 7.19 13.28
C MET A 415 10.08 8.60 13.57
N LEU A 416 9.42 8.80 14.71
CA LEU A 416 8.97 10.12 15.15
C LEU A 416 10.15 11.08 15.33
N THR A 417 11.28 10.62 15.91
CA THR A 417 12.48 11.43 16.07
C THR A 417 13.04 11.85 14.71
N ILE A 418 13.13 10.95 13.74
CA ILE A 418 13.60 11.25 12.39
C ILE A 418 12.66 12.26 11.71
N GLU A 419 11.36 12.06 11.82
CA GLU A 419 10.34 12.94 11.25
C GLU A 419 10.44 14.36 11.83
N VAL A 420 10.48 14.49 13.14
CA VAL A 420 10.58 15.79 13.82
C VAL A 420 11.91 16.47 13.50
N ALA A 421 13.03 15.73 13.54
CA ALA A 421 14.36 16.29 13.24
C ALA A 421 14.46 16.76 11.78
N SER A 422 13.95 15.99 10.83
CA SER A 422 13.95 16.40 9.42
C SER A 422 13.05 17.60 9.15
N SER A 423 11.88 17.64 9.76
CA SER A 423 10.95 18.78 9.66
C SER A 423 11.56 20.05 10.26
N ALA A 424 12.18 19.94 11.44
CA ALA A 424 12.87 21.07 12.07
C ALA A 424 14.04 21.58 11.20
N LEU A 425 14.84 20.68 10.60
CA LEU A 425 15.92 21.04 9.69
C LEU A 425 15.39 21.81 8.46
N ILE A 426 14.32 21.36 7.86
CA ILE A 426 13.69 22.04 6.71
C ILE A 426 13.23 23.44 7.12
N LEU A 427 12.56 23.58 8.26
CA LEU A 427 12.09 24.89 8.76
C LEU A 427 13.27 25.84 9.03
N LEU A 428 14.37 25.34 9.61
CA LEU A 428 15.58 26.15 9.84
C LEU A 428 16.23 26.60 8.54
N LEU A 429 16.29 25.73 7.53
CA LEU A 429 16.81 26.09 6.20
C LEU A 429 15.95 27.15 5.51
N VAL A 430 14.63 27.02 5.59
CA VAL A 430 13.69 28.02 5.05
C VAL A 430 13.83 29.35 5.78
N ALA A 431 13.85 29.35 7.12
CA ALA A 431 14.00 30.54 7.92
C ALA A 431 15.37 31.22 7.65
N GLY A 432 16.47 30.46 7.60
CA GLY A 432 17.79 30.98 7.25
C GLY A 432 17.85 31.62 5.86
N SER A 433 17.19 30.98 4.88
CA SER A 433 17.08 31.52 3.51
C SER A 433 16.31 32.85 3.47
N LEU A 434 15.19 32.92 4.21
CA LEU A 434 14.38 34.15 4.30
C LEU A 434 15.15 35.29 5.00
N LEU A 435 15.88 34.99 6.08
CA LEU A 435 16.72 35.96 6.76
C LEU A 435 17.82 36.48 5.83
N GLN A 436 18.50 35.61 5.09
CA GLN A 436 19.53 35.99 4.13
C GLN A 436 18.97 36.88 3.01
N LEU A 437 17.75 36.59 2.53
CA LEU A 437 17.08 37.45 1.54
C LEU A 437 16.72 38.83 2.13
N GLY A 438 16.31 38.90 3.39
CA GLY A 438 16.00 40.13 4.10
C GLY A 438 17.25 41.01 4.23
N MET A 439 18.37 40.43 4.70
CA MET A 439 19.65 41.12 4.88
C MET A 439 20.21 41.66 3.54
N LYS A 440 20.13 40.87 2.44
CA LYS A 440 20.54 41.37 1.12
C LYS A 440 19.73 42.56 0.64
N LYS A 441 18.42 42.61 0.95
CA LYS A 441 17.57 43.75 0.60
C LYS A 441 17.92 45.02 1.38
N GLU A 442 18.37 44.90 2.63
CA GLU A 442 18.83 46.01 3.45
C GLU A 442 20.18 46.56 2.97
N GLU A 443 21.13 45.68 2.55
CA GLU A 443 22.41 46.08 1.97
C GLU A 443 22.25 46.77 0.59
N GLU A 444 21.27 46.41 -0.21
CA GLU A 444 20.98 47.07 -1.50
C GLU A 444 20.22 48.39 -1.34
N ALA A 445 19.63 48.66 -0.18
CA ALA A 445 18.86 49.87 0.12
C ALA A 445 19.67 50.93 0.91
N ALA A 446 20.86 50.58 1.43
CA ALA A 446 21.79 51.45 2.12
C ALA A 446 22.89 51.94 1.17
#